data_16a4f9406a3fa057e72dda1f39aa3fbe
#
_entry.id   16a4f9406a3fa057e72dda1f39aa3fbe
#
_cell.length_a   1.000
_cell.length_b   1.000
_cell.length_c   1.000
_cell.angle_alpha   90.00
_cell.angle_beta   90.00
_cell.angle_gamma   90.00
#
_symmetry.space_group_name_H-M   'P 1'
#
loop_
_entity.id
_entity.type
_entity.pdbx_description
1 polymer ?
#
loop_
_entity_poly.entity_id
_entity_poly.type
_entity_poly.pdbx_seq_one_letter_code
_entity_poly.pdbx_strand_id
1 'polypeptide(L)'
;MFEIIGMLVVGVLVVAIAIALLVLVVKIALVLLPIALVIGAICLVIFFCDGGHDIGSYIDSYRKPQTEKIERRTVKYRDPLQRDFHEEAVSLIRQKAGVNLSTVRPEIDSAISVVVWVYRLFAGDDEFMPLITSADDYEGHTTKSAHYAGAAVDFRIKDMGTLDDRKELAQRVRDELGERFFVLHEDIGRSNEHLHVQLKNGSYDRNVVWK
;
A
#
# COMPACT_ATOMS: atom_id res chain seq x y z
N MET A 1 70.36 9.22 28.44
CA MET A 1 69.87 10.29 27.54
C MET A 1 68.79 9.76 26.54
N PHE A 2 69.02 8.68 25.88
CA PHE A 2 68.05 8.09 24.91
C PHE A 2 66.72 7.64 25.52
N GLU A 3 66.73 7.11 26.74
CA GLU A 3 65.50 6.68 27.43
C GLU A 3 64.51 7.81 27.74
N ILE A 4 65.06 8.98 28.15
CA ILE A 4 64.26 10.16 28.50
C ILE A 4 63.65 10.75 27.24
N ILE A 5 64.32 10.75 26.10
CA ILE A 5 63.82 11.21 24.82
C ILE A 5 62.72 10.28 24.35
N GLY A 6 62.87 8.94 24.48
CA GLY A 6 61.86 7.95 24.14
C GLY A 6 60.56 8.11 24.97
N MET A 7 60.66 8.33 26.28
CA MET A 7 59.50 8.57 27.13
C MET A 7 58.75 9.87 26.76
N LEU A 8 59.51 10.91 26.39
CA LEU A 8 58.91 12.20 25.99
C LEU A 8 58.14 12.09 24.67
N VAL A 9 58.69 11.38 23.70
CA VAL A 9 58.04 11.11 22.39
C VAL A 9 56.76 10.29 22.58
N VAL A 10 56.79 9.23 23.37
CA VAL A 10 55.61 8.41 23.68
C VAL A 10 54.54 9.25 24.39
N GLY A 11 54.94 10.09 25.37
CA GLY A 11 54.01 10.98 26.06
C GLY A 11 53.29 11.96 25.11
N VAL A 12 54.05 12.61 24.20
CA VAL A 12 53.48 13.50 23.21
C VAL A 12 52.53 12.77 22.25
N LEU A 13 52.88 11.57 21.82
CA LEU A 13 52.02 10.76 20.94
C LEU A 13 50.70 10.36 21.61
N VAL A 14 50.75 9.95 22.88
CA VAL A 14 49.55 9.61 23.65
C VAL A 14 48.63 10.82 23.81
N VAL A 15 49.18 12.00 24.12
CA VAL A 15 48.37 13.23 24.21
C VAL A 15 47.76 13.61 22.86
N ALA A 16 48.50 13.49 21.77
CA ALA A 16 48.02 13.79 20.43
C ALA A 16 46.84 12.84 20.03
N ILE A 17 46.98 11.56 20.33
CA ILE A 17 45.89 10.58 20.10
C ILE A 17 44.65 10.90 20.95
N ALA A 18 44.84 11.24 22.22
CA ALA A 18 43.74 11.61 23.11
C ALA A 18 42.98 12.86 22.60
N ILE A 19 43.69 13.87 22.13
CA ILE A 19 43.10 15.08 21.54
C ILE A 19 42.36 14.73 20.25
N ALA A 20 42.92 13.90 19.38
CA ALA A 20 42.26 13.47 18.14
C ALA A 20 40.96 12.72 18.40
N LEU A 21 40.95 11.81 19.38
CA LEU A 21 39.76 11.09 19.82
C LEU A 21 38.70 12.03 20.40
N LEU A 22 39.09 12.98 21.22
CA LEU A 22 38.18 13.98 21.79
C LEU A 22 37.52 14.81 20.68
N VAL A 23 38.31 15.29 19.71
CA VAL A 23 37.78 16.04 18.56
C VAL A 23 36.81 15.20 17.74
N LEU A 24 37.10 13.91 17.53
CA LEU A 24 36.21 12.99 16.82
C LEU A 24 34.87 12.81 17.56
N VAL A 25 34.92 12.59 18.88
CA VAL A 25 33.71 12.45 19.72
C VAL A 25 32.87 13.72 19.68
N VAL A 26 33.50 14.89 19.79
CA VAL A 26 32.77 16.18 19.69
C VAL A 26 32.13 16.37 18.32
N LYS A 27 32.81 16.03 17.23
CA LYS A 27 32.24 16.09 15.88
C LYS A 27 31.04 15.17 15.72
N ILE A 28 31.12 13.93 16.21
CA ILE A 28 30.02 12.98 16.18
C ILE A 28 28.84 13.51 17.01
N ALA A 29 29.09 14.03 18.20
CA ALA A 29 28.05 14.60 19.05
C ALA A 29 27.33 15.78 18.39
N LEU A 30 28.09 16.70 17.74
CA LEU A 30 27.52 17.84 17.03
C LEU A 30 26.63 17.46 15.84
N VAL A 31 26.88 16.31 15.23
CA VAL A 31 26.03 15.80 14.12
C VAL A 31 24.82 15.06 14.67
N LEU A 32 24.98 14.22 15.68
CA LEU A 32 23.93 13.40 16.22
C LEU A 32 22.91 14.16 17.08
N LEU A 33 23.36 15.20 17.80
CA LEU A 33 22.51 15.99 18.70
C LEU A 33 21.33 16.65 17.95
N PRO A 34 21.51 17.39 16.85
CA PRO A 34 20.40 17.98 16.13
C PRO A 34 19.45 16.92 15.56
N ILE A 35 19.96 15.76 15.12
CA ILE A 35 19.12 14.65 14.63
C ILE A 35 18.25 14.11 15.76
N ALA A 36 18.84 13.88 16.93
CA ALA A 36 18.11 13.42 18.11
C ALA A 36 17.04 14.43 18.56
N LEU A 37 17.35 15.74 18.49
CA LEU A 37 16.39 16.80 18.82
C LEU A 37 15.22 16.85 17.83
N VAL A 38 15.46 16.67 16.53
CA VAL A 38 14.41 16.62 15.51
C VAL A 38 13.52 15.40 15.71
N ILE A 39 14.10 14.22 15.95
CA ILE A 39 13.35 12.99 16.22
C ILE A 39 12.52 13.17 17.50
N GLY A 40 13.11 13.71 18.56
CA GLY A 40 12.42 13.99 19.82
C GLY A 40 11.25 14.97 19.63
N ALA A 41 11.43 16.04 18.84
CA ALA A 41 10.36 16.99 18.53
C ALA A 41 9.22 16.33 17.72
N ILE A 42 9.55 15.49 16.74
CA ILE A 42 8.55 14.73 15.95
C ILE A 42 7.77 13.78 16.87
N CYS A 43 8.46 13.03 17.74
CA CYS A 43 7.80 12.15 18.70
C CYS A 43 6.90 12.93 19.67
N LEU A 44 7.33 14.12 20.10
CA LEU A 44 6.57 14.99 20.99
C LEU A 44 5.30 15.54 20.28
N VAL A 45 5.44 15.98 19.03
CA VAL A 45 4.30 16.44 18.20
C VAL A 45 3.31 15.30 17.99
N ILE A 46 3.79 14.10 17.66
CA ILE A 46 2.92 12.92 17.51
C ILE A 46 2.20 12.64 18.84
N PHE A 47 2.91 12.67 19.96
CA PHE A 47 2.34 12.42 21.29
C PHE A 47 1.30 13.46 21.70
N PHE A 48 1.53 14.74 21.42
CA PHE A 48 0.57 15.81 21.76
C PHE A 48 -0.56 16.00 20.75
N CYS A 49 -0.34 15.73 19.46
CA CYS A 49 -1.41 15.78 18.46
C CYS A 49 -2.34 14.58 18.53
N ASP A 50 -1.89 13.44 19.07
CA ASP A 50 -2.68 12.21 19.22
C ASP A 50 -3.52 12.18 20.52
N GLY A 51 -3.56 13.28 21.26
CA GLY A 51 -4.49 13.47 22.38
C GLY A 51 -4.39 12.43 23.48
N GLY A 52 -3.20 11.91 23.78
CA GLY A 52 -3.00 11.01 24.92
C GLY A 52 -3.73 9.67 24.80
N HIS A 53 -4.00 9.21 23.60
CA HIS A 53 -4.55 7.88 23.40
C HIS A 53 -3.55 6.80 23.84
N ASP A 54 -3.97 6.06 24.85
CA ASP A 54 -3.28 4.90 25.41
C ASP A 54 -2.86 3.95 24.29
N ILE A 55 -1.54 3.77 24.13
CA ILE A 55 -0.95 2.82 23.17
C ILE A 55 -1.53 1.41 23.39
N GLY A 56 -1.92 1.07 24.63
CA GLY A 56 -2.61 -0.17 24.96
C GLY A 56 -3.94 -0.31 24.23
N SER A 57 -4.74 0.77 24.14
CA SER A 57 -6.02 0.76 23.42
C SER A 57 -5.82 0.67 21.90
N TYR A 58 -4.70 1.20 21.38
CA TYR A 58 -4.35 1.10 19.97
C TYR A 58 -3.93 -0.33 19.60
N ILE A 59 -3.12 -0.99 20.43
CA ILE A 59 -2.72 -2.39 20.26
C ILE A 59 -3.92 -3.33 20.41
N ASP A 60 -4.81 -3.08 21.36
CA ASP A 60 -6.04 -3.86 21.54
C ASP A 60 -7.05 -3.66 20.40
N SER A 61 -7.05 -2.49 19.73
CA SER A 61 -7.87 -2.27 18.54
C SER A 61 -7.40 -3.13 17.33
N TYR A 62 -6.10 -3.45 17.25
CA TYR A 62 -5.55 -4.39 16.27
C TYR A 62 -5.74 -5.86 16.66
N ARG A 63 -5.93 -6.14 17.96
CA ARG A 63 -6.05 -7.51 18.50
C ARG A 63 -7.50 -8.02 18.57
N LYS A 64 -8.50 -7.13 18.47
CA LYS A 64 -9.89 -7.56 18.35
C LYS A 64 -10.07 -8.20 16.97
N PRO A 65 -10.50 -9.47 16.91
CA PRO A 65 -10.71 -10.13 15.64
C PRO A 65 -11.68 -9.30 14.80
N GLN A 66 -11.35 -9.07 13.54
CA GLN A 66 -12.19 -8.38 12.55
C GLN A 66 -13.59 -9.01 12.40
N THR A 67 -13.79 -10.22 12.93
CA THR A 67 -15.07 -10.94 12.97
C THR A 67 -16.20 -10.18 13.67
N GLU A 68 -15.91 -9.37 14.72
CA GLU A 68 -16.96 -8.63 15.43
C GLU A 68 -17.50 -7.41 14.66
N LYS A 69 -16.69 -6.87 13.70
CA LYS A 69 -17.15 -5.81 12.78
C LYS A 69 -17.92 -6.36 11.58
N ILE A 70 -17.71 -7.61 11.23
CA ILE A 70 -18.40 -8.28 10.09
C ILE A 70 -19.86 -8.59 10.46
N GLU A 71 -20.16 -8.88 11.74
CA GLU A 71 -21.52 -9.19 12.18
C GLU A 71 -22.52 -8.02 12.06
N ARG A 72 -22.04 -6.78 11.92
CA ARG A 72 -22.93 -5.60 11.76
C ARG A 72 -23.12 -5.18 10.30
N ARG A 73 -22.53 -5.87 9.34
CA ARG A 73 -22.68 -5.51 7.93
C ARG A 73 -23.99 -6.04 7.39
N THR A 74 -24.72 -5.20 6.68
CA THR A 74 -25.91 -5.60 5.92
C THR A 74 -25.49 -6.46 4.75
N VAL A 75 -25.96 -7.71 4.71
CA VAL A 75 -25.71 -8.59 3.57
C VAL A 75 -26.74 -8.28 2.49
N LYS A 76 -26.27 -7.96 1.29
CA LYS A 76 -27.08 -7.88 0.07
C LYS A 76 -26.74 -9.06 -0.83
N TYR A 77 -27.77 -9.68 -1.37
CA TYR A 77 -27.61 -10.76 -2.34
C TYR A 77 -27.75 -10.20 -3.75
N ARG A 78 -26.92 -10.68 -4.66
CA ARG A 78 -27.09 -10.42 -6.09
C ARG A 78 -28.40 -11.03 -6.56
N ASP A 79 -29.16 -10.28 -7.37
CA ASP A 79 -30.27 -10.86 -8.12
C ASP A 79 -29.72 -11.80 -9.23
N PRO A 80 -30.59 -12.59 -9.90
CA PRO A 80 -30.14 -13.54 -10.92
C PRO A 80 -29.30 -12.88 -12.03
N LEU A 81 -29.72 -11.73 -12.56
CA LEU A 81 -28.99 -11.02 -13.63
C LEU A 81 -27.63 -10.51 -13.16
N GLN A 82 -27.56 -10.04 -11.93
CA GLN A 82 -26.28 -9.60 -11.34
C GLN A 82 -25.33 -10.79 -11.10
N ARG A 83 -25.84 -11.97 -10.79
CA ARG A 83 -25.03 -13.19 -10.66
C ARG A 83 -24.48 -13.63 -12.00
N ASP A 84 -25.33 -13.69 -13.02
CA ASP A 84 -24.92 -14.07 -14.37
C ASP A 84 -23.85 -13.11 -14.90
N PHE A 85 -24.02 -11.80 -14.68
CA PHE A 85 -23.05 -10.79 -15.06
C PHE A 85 -21.75 -10.89 -14.27
N HIS A 86 -21.82 -11.21 -12.96
CA HIS A 86 -20.63 -11.47 -12.14
C HIS A 86 -19.86 -12.69 -12.66
N GLU A 87 -20.52 -13.78 -12.93
CA GLU A 87 -19.90 -14.99 -13.48
C GLU A 87 -19.25 -14.71 -14.84
N GLU A 88 -19.91 -13.95 -15.70
CA GLU A 88 -19.34 -13.49 -16.96
C GLU A 88 -18.07 -12.65 -16.73
N ALA A 89 -18.11 -11.61 -15.89
CA ALA A 89 -16.96 -10.75 -15.60
C ALA A 89 -15.78 -11.55 -15.03
N VAL A 90 -16.04 -12.50 -14.12
CA VAL A 90 -15.01 -13.37 -13.54
C VAL A 90 -14.44 -14.33 -14.57
N SER A 91 -15.21 -14.76 -15.55
CA SER A 91 -14.73 -15.64 -16.64
C SER A 91 -13.71 -14.97 -17.56
N LEU A 92 -13.68 -13.64 -17.60
CA LEU A 92 -12.80 -12.84 -18.48
C LEU A 92 -11.41 -12.59 -17.89
N ILE A 93 -11.15 -13.01 -16.65
CA ILE A 93 -9.91 -12.69 -15.93
C ILE A 93 -9.24 -13.95 -15.35
N ARG A 94 -7.98 -13.81 -14.99
CA ARG A 94 -7.28 -14.77 -14.12
C ARG A 94 -7.20 -14.21 -12.70
N GLN A 95 -7.17 -15.09 -11.72
CA GLN A 95 -7.05 -14.72 -10.31
C GLN A 95 -5.74 -15.24 -9.73
N LYS A 96 -5.07 -14.42 -8.93
CA LYS A 96 -3.99 -14.87 -8.06
C LYS A 96 -4.57 -15.76 -6.96
N ALA A 97 -3.84 -16.77 -6.54
CA ALA A 97 -4.25 -17.63 -5.43
C ALA A 97 -4.55 -16.80 -4.16
N GLY A 98 -5.70 -17.08 -3.53
CA GLY A 98 -6.17 -16.38 -2.33
C GLY A 98 -7.01 -15.13 -2.58
N VAL A 99 -7.11 -14.63 -3.81
CA VAL A 99 -8.00 -13.51 -4.14
C VAL A 99 -9.47 -13.96 -4.06
N ASN A 100 -10.30 -13.16 -3.40
CA ASN A 100 -11.73 -13.40 -3.29
C ASN A 100 -12.53 -12.34 -4.08
N LEU A 101 -13.26 -12.78 -5.10
CA LEU A 101 -14.15 -11.94 -5.91
C LEU A 101 -15.64 -12.12 -5.55
N SER A 102 -15.99 -13.13 -4.75
CA SER A 102 -17.39 -13.47 -4.50
C SER A 102 -18.20 -12.37 -3.83
N THR A 103 -17.54 -11.45 -3.15
CA THR A 103 -18.12 -10.36 -2.36
C THR A 103 -17.89 -8.97 -2.95
N VAL A 104 -17.28 -8.87 -4.13
CA VAL A 104 -17.13 -7.58 -4.81
C VAL A 104 -18.51 -7.02 -5.21
N ARG A 105 -18.58 -5.72 -5.33
CA ARG A 105 -19.83 -5.03 -5.69
C ARG A 105 -20.16 -5.18 -7.17
N PRO A 106 -21.45 -5.18 -7.55
CA PRO A 106 -21.83 -5.25 -8.96
C PRO A 106 -21.19 -4.17 -9.84
N GLU A 107 -20.90 -3.00 -9.26
CA GLU A 107 -20.18 -1.94 -9.97
C GLU A 107 -18.73 -2.31 -10.28
N ILE A 108 -18.11 -3.15 -9.45
CA ILE A 108 -16.75 -3.65 -9.70
C ILE A 108 -16.78 -4.70 -10.82
N ASP A 109 -17.82 -5.52 -10.92
CA ASP A 109 -17.99 -6.44 -12.05
C ASP A 109 -18.01 -5.66 -13.38
N SER A 110 -18.75 -4.54 -13.43
CA SER A 110 -18.74 -3.65 -14.59
C SER A 110 -17.37 -3.05 -14.88
N ALA A 111 -16.64 -2.65 -13.84
CA ALA A 111 -15.28 -2.12 -13.99
C ALA A 111 -14.32 -3.21 -14.51
N ILE A 112 -14.44 -4.45 -14.04
CA ILE A 112 -13.65 -5.58 -14.54
C ILE A 112 -13.83 -5.73 -16.05
N SER A 113 -15.06 -5.72 -16.55
CA SER A 113 -15.34 -5.87 -17.98
C SER A 113 -14.71 -4.74 -18.81
N VAL A 114 -14.78 -3.49 -18.34
CA VAL A 114 -14.13 -2.34 -19.01
C VAL A 114 -12.61 -2.48 -19.00
N VAL A 115 -12.02 -2.84 -17.86
CA VAL A 115 -10.56 -3.04 -17.75
C VAL A 115 -10.08 -4.16 -18.67
N VAL A 116 -10.79 -5.29 -18.71
CA VAL A 116 -10.47 -6.41 -19.62
C VAL A 116 -10.45 -5.93 -21.08
N TRP A 117 -11.47 -5.18 -21.49
CA TRP A 117 -11.53 -4.63 -22.85
C TRP A 117 -10.32 -3.73 -23.15
N VAL A 118 -9.94 -2.82 -22.23
CA VAL A 118 -8.77 -1.95 -22.43
C VAL A 118 -7.48 -2.77 -22.50
N TYR A 119 -7.30 -3.77 -21.62
CA TYR A 119 -6.11 -4.63 -21.62
C TYR A 119 -5.96 -5.41 -22.92
N ARG A 120 -7.06 -5.92 -23.47
CA ARG A 120 -7.10 -6.62 -24.76
C ARG A 120 -6.67 -5.72 -25.92
N LEU A 121 -7.15 -4.48 -25.93
CA LEU A 121 -6.73 -3.49 -26.94
C LEU A 121 -5.22 -3.23 -26.87
N PHE A 122 -4.66 -3.08 -25.65
CA PHE A 122 -3.23 -2.85 -25.46
C PHE A 122 -2.38 -4.08 -25.77
N ALA A 123 -2.86 -5.27 -25.45
CA ALA A 123 -2.19 -6.52 -25.75
C ALA A 123 -2.25 -6.87 -27.26
N GLY A 124 -3.21 -6.31 -28.00
CA GLY A 124 -3.52 -6.72 -29.37
C GLY A 124 -4.02 -8.17 -29.45
N ASP A 125 -4.66 -8.66 -28.37
CA ASP A 125 -5.10 -10.02 -28.20
C ASP A 125 -6.48 -10.05 -27.54
N ASP A 126 -7.50 -10.43 -28.28
CA ASP A 126 -8.89 -10.47 -27.84
C ASP A 126 -9.16 -11.56 -26.78
N GLU A 127 -8.28 -12.55 -26.68
CA GLU A 127 -8.33 -13.62 -25.68
C GLU A 127 -7.48 -13.31 -24.43
N PHE A 128 -6.78 -12.17 -24.39
CA PHE A 128 -5.98 -11.80 -23.24
C PHE A 128 -6.84 -11.71 -21.96
N MET A 129 -6.38 -12.39 -20.92
CA MET A 129 -7.05 -12.41 -19.62
C MET A 129 -6.17 -11.70 -18.58
N PRO A 130 -6.52 -10.49 -18.16
CA PRO A 130 -5.80 -9.78 -17.08
C PRO A 130 -5.77 -10.58 -15.79
N LEU A 131 -4.68 -10.45 -15.01
CA LEU A 131 -4.55 -11.09 -13.71
C LEU A 131 -4.99 -10.13 -12.61
N ILE A 132 -6.02 -10.51 -11.86
CA ILE A 132 -6.38 -9.82 -10.61
C ILE A 132 -5.48 -10.33 -9.48
N THR A 133 -4.85 -9.39 -8.77
CA THR A 133 -3.87 -9.65 -7.71
C THR A 133 -4.42 -9.41 -6.31
N SER A 134 -5.49 -8.61 -6.18
CA SER A 134 -6.21 -8.33 -4.93
C SER A 134 -7.65 -7.92 -5.22
N ALA A 135 -8.58 -8.28 -4.33
CA ALA A 135 -9.99 -7.89 -4.36
C ALA A 135 -10.52 -7.74 -2.92
N ASP A 136 -11.53 -8.51 -2.50
CA ASP A 136 -12.01 -8.51 -1.11
C ASP A 136 -11.15 -9.48 -0.25
N ASP A 137 -9.88 -9.16 -0.12
CA ASP A 137 -8.90 -9.89 0.69
C ASP A 137 -8.51 -9.05 1.91
N TYR A 138 -8.49 -9.71 3.07
CA TYR A 138 -8.21 -9.05 4.36
C TYR A 138 -6.72 -8.90 4.66
N GLU A 139 -5.84 -9.54 3.92
CA GLU A 139 -4.40 -9.50 4.18
C GLU A 139 -3.73 -8.31 3.45
N GLY A 140 -2.98 -7.52 4.19
CA GLY A 140 -2.12 -6.47 3.64
C GLY A 140 -2.77 -5.09 3.47
N HIS A 141 -4.08 -4.94 3.75
CA HIS A 141 -4.78 -3.65 3.61
C HIS A 141 -5.09 -2.99 4.96
N THR A 142 -5.23 -1.67 4.96
CA THR A 142 -5.68 -0.92 6.14
C THR A 142 -7.19 -1.15 6.38
N THR A 143 -7.65 -1.01 7.61
CA THR A 143 -9.07 -1.19 7.99
C THR A 143 -10.05 -0.28 7.25
N LYS A 144 -9.55 0.78 6.60
CA LYS A 144 -10.34 1.73 5.80
C LYS A 144 -10.24 1.46 4.30
N SER A 145 -9.54 0.42 3.87
CA SER A 145 -9.40 0.08 2.45
C SER A 145 -10.76 -0.18 1.80
N ALA A 146 -10.89 0.20 0.54
CA ALA A 146 -12.07 -0.07 -0.27
C ALA A 146 -12.20 -1.57 -0.60
N HIS A 147 -11.09 -2.32 -0.60
CA HIS A 147 -11.08 -3.77 -0.76
C HIS A 147 -11.99 -4.46 0.26
N TYR A 148 -11.92 -4.09 1.55
CA TYR A 148 -12.79 -4.66 2.59
C TYR A 148 -14.29 -4.38 2.42
N ALA A 149 -14.64 -3.48 1.53
CA ALA A 149 -16.04 -3.20 1.20
C ALA A 149 -16.44 -3.83 -0.14
N GLY A 150 -15.57 -4.66 -0.75
CA GLY A 150 -15.73 -5.18 -2.10
C GLY A 150 -15.82 -4.07 -3.16
N ALA A 151 -15.24 -2.90 -2.87
CA ALA A 151 -15.35 -1.70 -3.70
C ALA A 151 -14.06 -1.36 -4.45
N ALA A 152 -13.08 -2.27 -4.45
CA ALA A 152 -11.82 -2.13 -5.17
C ALA A 152 -11.31 -3.47 -5.68
N VAL A 153 -10.47 -3.40 -6.71
CA VAL A 153 -9.78 -4.54 -7.32
C VAL A 153 -8.44 -4.07 -7.90
N ASP A 154 -7.40 -4.92 -7.76
CA ASP A 154 -6.07 -4.66 -8.28
C ASP A 154 -5.76 -5.58 -9.46
N PHE A 155 -5.31 -4.99 -10.55
CA PHE A 155 -4.88 -5.71 -11.74
C PHE A 155 -3.37 -5.68 -11.88
N ARG A 156 -2.77 -6.79 -12.25
CA ARG A 156 -1.38 -6.83 -12.65
C ARG A 156 -1.20 -6.02 -13.94
N ILE A 157 -0.34 -4.99 -13.88
CA ILE A 157 -0.03 -4.13 -15.02
C ILE A 157 1.41 -4.33 -15.53
N LYS A 158 2.26 -4.91 -14.70
CA LYS A 158 3.71 -5.02 -14.92
C LYS A 158 4.09 -5.73 -16.22
N ASP A 159 3.25 -6.62 -16.70
CA ASP A 159 3.49 -7.41 -17.92
C ASP A 159 3.00 -6.69 -19.21
N MET A 160 2.48 -5.46 -19.09
CA MET A 160 1.88 -4.68 -20.17
C MET A 160 2.88 -3.73 -20.81
N GLY A 161 3.98 -4.28 -21.34
CA GLY A 161 4.98 -3.52 -22.11
C GLY A 161 5.92 -2.66 -21.30
N THR A 162 6.34 -1.53 -21.85
CA THR A 162 7.23 -0.54 -21.24
C THR A 162 6.51 0.24 -20.12
N LEU A 163 7.26 1.05 -19.37
CA LEU A 163 6.64 1.92 -18.36
C LEU A 163 5.66 2.93 -18.98
N ASP A 164 5.98 3.44 -20.16
CA ASP A 164 5.11 4.43 -20.82
C ASP A 164 3.84 3.76 -21.36
N ASP A 165 3.92 2.53 -21.89
CA ASP A 165 2.75 1.73 -22.26
C ASP A 165 1.83 1.51 -21.04
N ARG A 166 2.40 1.18 -19.89
CA ARG A 166 1.62 0.97 -18.64
C ARG A 166 0.95 2.25 -18.14
N LYS A 167 1.63 3.41 -18.25
CA LYS A 167 1.02 4.71 -17.93
C LYS A 167 -0.13 5.04 -18.86
N GLU A 168 0.04 4.80 -20.16
CA GLU A 168 -0.99 5.03 -21.16
C GLU A 168 -2.19 4.11 -20.91
N LEU A 169 -1.95 2.81 -20.67
CA LEU A 169 -3.00 1.86 -20.30
C LEU A 169 -3.76 2.32 -19.06
N ALA A 170 -3.06 2.74 -18.00
CA ALA A 170 -3.69 3.23 -16.78
C ALA A 170 -4.51 4.50 -17.04
N GLN A 171 -4.04 5.40 -17.91
CA GLN A 171 -4.79 6.58 -18.31
C GLN A 171 -6.04 6.18 -19.11
N ARG A 172 -5.92 5.26 -20.05
CA ARG A 172 -7.06 4.77 -20.85
C ARG A 172 -8.14 4.13 -19.97
N VAL A 173 -7.74 3.28 -19.02
CA VAL A 173 -8.69 2.70 -18.06
C VAL A 173 -9.41 3.79 -17.25
N ARG A 174 -8.69 4.83 -16.84
CA ARG A 174 -9.28 5.98 -16.12
C ARG A 174 -10.32 6.70 -16.96
N ASP A 175 -10.02 6.95 -18.23
CA ASP A 175 -10.89 7.66 -19.14
C ASP A 175 -12.17 6.86 -19.44
N GLU A 176 -12.04 5.54 -19.63
CA GLU A 176 -13.19 4.66 -19.92
C GLU A 176 -14.09 4.42 -18.69
N LEU A 177 -13.52 4.31 -17.49
CA LEU A 177 -14.29 4.15 -16.26
C LEU A 177 -14.96 5.45 -15.78
N GLY A 178 -14.42 6.60 -16.19
CA GLY A 178 -14.95 7.92 -15.89
C GLY A 178 -14.90 8.29 -14.41
N GLU A 179 -15.66 9.33 -14.06
CA GLU A 179 -15.58 9.99 -12.75
C GLU A 179 -16.07 9.14 -11.58
N ARG A 180 -16.78 8.07 -11.82
CA ARG A 180 -17.31 7.20 -10.77
C ARG A 180 -16.22 6.37 -10.07
N PHE A 181 -15.12 6.15 -10.77
CA PHE A 181 -14.00 5.35 -10.29
C PHE A 181 -12.77 6.20 -10.00
N PHE A 182 -11.93 5.67 -9.15
CA PHE A 182 -10.60 6.14 -8.85
C PHE A 182 -9.61 5.08 -9.35
N VAL A 183 -8.73 5.46 -10.27
CA VAL A 183 -7.79 4.55 -10.91
C VAL A 183 -6.37 5.04 -10.64
N LEU A 184 -5.55 4.21 -10.03
CA LEU A 184 -4.15 4.49 -9.69
C LEU A 184 -3.22 3.44 -10.27
N HIS A 185 -2.11 3.89 -10.84
CA HIS A 185 -0.97 3.06 -11.14
C HIS A 185 -0.03 3.12 -9.94
N GLU A 186 -0.02 2.08 -9.11
CA GLU A 186 0.67 2.04 -7.83
C GLU A 186 1.97 1.23 -7.91
N ASP A 187 2.88 1.50 -6.99
CA ASP A 187 4.18 0.80 -6.84
C ASP A 187 5.01 0.72 -8.12
N ILE A 188 4.99 1.76 -8.94
CA ILE A 188 5.65 1.84 -10.24
C ILE A 188 7.12 1.42 -10.14
N GLY A 189 7.51 0.44 -10.95
CA GLY A 189 8.87 -0.10 -10.99
C GLY A 189 9.24 -1.05 -9.85
N ARG A 190 8.32 -1.32 -8.91
CA ARG A 190 8.53 -2.26 -7.80
C ARG A 190 7.97 -3.65 -8.12
N SER A 191 8.24 -4.61 -7.23
CA SER A 191 7.74 -5.98 -7.38
C SER A 191 6.22 -6.06 -7.35
N ASN A 192 5.57 -5.17 -6.57
CA ASN A 192 4.13 -5.10 -6.38
C ASN A 192 3.44 -4.07 -7.29
N GLU A 193 4.03 -3.71 -8.43
CA GLU A 193 3.43 -2.77 -9.38
C GLU A 193 2.09 -3.28 -9.90
N HIS A 194 1.02 -2.49 -9.72
CA HIS A 194 -0.34 -2.86 -10.10
C HIS A 194 -1.19 -1.64 -10.48
N LEU A 195 -2.32 -1.91 -11.13
CA LEU A 195 -3.36 -0.94 -11.41
C LEU A 195 -4.48 -1.13 -10.39
N HIS A 196 -4.63 -0.19 -9.49
CA HIS A 196 -5.71 -0.15 -8.51
C HIS A 196 -6.94 0.53 -9.09
N VAL A 197 -8.08 -0.15 -9.05
CA VAL A 197 -9.39 0.35 -9.51
C VAL A 197 -10.37 0.31 -8.36
N GLN A 198 -10.94 1.45 -7.99
CA GLN A 198 -11.79 1.59 -6.82
C GLN A 198 -12.99 2.49 -7.10
N LEU A 199 -14.14 2.17 -6.54
CA LEU A 199 -15.27 3.10 -6.45
C LEU A 199 -14.89 4.32 -5.60
N LYS A 200 -15.22 5.53 -6.06
CA LYS A 200 -14.96 6.75 -5.27
C LYS A 200 -15.63 6.67 -3.90
N ASN A 201 -14.94 7.17 -2.89
CA ASN A 201 -15.45 7.25 -1.53
C ASN A 201 -16.74 8.06 -1.50
N GLY A 202 -17.73 7.58 -0.74
CA GLY A 202 -19.06 8.19 -0.65
C GLY A 202 -20.06 7.70 -1.71
N SER A 203 -19.62 6.99 -2.76
CA SER A 203 -20.51 6.38 -3.76
C SER A 203 -21.06 5.02 -3.34
N TYR A 204 -20.63 4.49 -2.19
CA TYR A 204 -21.06 3.19 -1.69
C TYR A 204 -21.08 3.15 -0.15
N ASP A 205 -21.95 2.29 0.40
CA ASP A 205 -22.02 2.04 1.84
C ASP A 205 -21.01 0.96 2.24
N ARG A 206 -20.03 1.31 3.07
CA ARG A 206 -18.99 0.40 3.57
C ARG A 206 -19.52 -0.72 4.47
N ASN A 207 -20.74 -0.57 5.00
CA ASN A 207 -21.37 -1.56 5.86
C ASN A 207 -22.16 -2.62 5.07
N VAL A 208 -22.18 -2.55 3.76
CA VAL A 208 -22.84 -3.53 2.89
C VAL A 208 -21.83 -4.51 2.35
N VAL A 209 -22.10 -5.80 2.53
CA VAL A 209 -21.37 -6.93 1.93
C VAL A 209 -22.27 -7.56 0.87
N TRP A 210 -21.73 -7.78 -0.29
CA TRP A 210 -22.43 -8.48 -1.39
C TRP A 210 -22.10 -9.99 -1.37
N LYS A 211 -23.08 -10.81 -1.73
CA LYS A 211 -22.98 -12.28 -1.89
C LYS A 211 -23.70 -12.76 -3.12
#